data_fb8bbefb9b7051cd661d5a97f34c0b96
#
_entry.id   fb8bbefb9b7051cd661d5a97f34c0b96
#
_cell.length_a   1.000
_cell.length_b   1.000
_cell.length_c   1.000
_cell.angle_alpha   90.00
_cell.angle_beta   90.00
_cell.angle_gamma   90.00
#
_symmetry.space_group_name_H-M   'P 1'
#
loop_
_entity.id
_entity.type
_entity.pdbx_description
1 polymer ?
#
loop_
_entity_poly.entity_id
_entity_poly.type
_entity_poly.pdbx_seq_one_letter_code
_entity_poly.pdbx_strand_id
1 'polypeptide(L)'
;MKQSVETSSARRGEAAVDAALPADASSAQYAQWHGPAAGFAINGKFASQRITGVQRVGYELAMAFQRLFPEDAELPVLIPVNARSDVVLPKAKMVGRWLKGSLWEQLALPFAAGGRTLLSLCNMGPLFVRRQVVMMHDVAIYDLPENYSWKYRLWYRFALSLLKRNARHIVTVSEFSKTRIMERLGVDASRISVVWNGVDHFEKITPDTAILSRLNLQNDGYVLAVGSLSVGKNLSRIVAAMERLSDRHDWKFVVVGGCDLRVFNPRAKASYDVSQNIIAAGFVSDGELRALYENAACFVFPSLYEGFGLPPLEAMSCGCPVIVSREASLPEVCGDAAMYCDAHSVDDIADKVRQMMEDATLRETWRERGRKHARGFRWERSARQLLDVLERELADRPAFMAPVPGSEQKSIS
;
A
#
# COMPACT_ATOMS: atom_id res chain seq x y z
N MET A 1 14.59 8.39 -32.89
CA MET A 1 13.89 9.22 -31.89
C MET A 1 13.24 8.45 -30.74
N LYS A 2 13.12 7.10 -30.74
CA LYS A 2 12.57 6.31 -29.60
C LYS A 2 13.62 5.95 -28.54
N GLN A 3 14.89 5.82 -28.87
CA GLN A 3 15.95 5.45 -27.91
C GLN A 3 16.40 6.60 -26.98
N SER A 4 16.16 7.87 -27.30
CA SER A 4 16.56 9.00 -26.47
C SER A 4 15.55 9.35 -25.35
N VAL A 5 14.34 8.79 -25.37
CA VAL A 5 13.31 9.00 -24.34
C VAL A 5 13.46 8.01 -23.20
N GLU A 6 13.92 6.78 -23.46
CA GLU A 6 14.09 5.74 -22.44
C GLU A 6 15.24 6.01 -21.46
N THR A 7 16.35 6.61 -21.93
CA THR A 7 17.48 6.97 -21.06
C THR A 7 17.20 8.17 -20.15
N SER A 8 16.28 9.05 -20.52
CA SER A 8 15.88 10.22 -19.72
C SER A 8 14.94 9.86 -18.56
N SER A 9 14.09 8.84 -18.73
CA SER A 9 13.17 8.36 -17.68
C SER A 9 13.90 7.58 -16.59
N ALA A 10 14.85 6.71 -16.96
CA ALA A 10 15.66 5.95 -16.02
C ALA A 10 16.53 6.88 -15.14
N ARG A 11 17.21 7.85 -15.75
CA ARG A 11 18.02 8.84 -14.99
C ARG A 11 17.21 9.77 -14.09
N ARG A 12 15.94 10.04 -14.40
CA ARG A 12 15.05 10.79 -13.48
C ARG A 12 14.61 9.93 -12.29
N GLY A 13 14.49 8.61 -12.43
CA GLY A 13 14.22 7.69 -11.34
C GLY A 13 15.38 7.61 -10.33
N GLU A 14 16.62 7.49 -10.83
CA GLU A 14 17.84 7.50 -10.00
C GLU A 14 17.99 8.80 -9.20
N ALA A 15 17.81 9.96 -9.87
CA ALA A 15 17.89 11.25 -9.21
C ALA A 15 16.75 11.49 -8.20
N ALA A 16 15.57 10.87 -8.39
CA ALA A 16 14.45 10.98 -7.47
C ALA A 16 14.66 10.13 -6.21
N VAL A 17 15.30 8.95 -6.32
CA VAL A 17 15.61 8.09 -5.15
C VAL A 17 16.72 8.73 -4.31
N ASP A 18 17.79 9.23 -4.92
CA ASP A 18 18.88 9.91 -4.20
C ASP A 18 18.46 11.30 -3.67
N ALA A 19 17.62 12.05 -4.39
CA ALA A 19 17.07 13.31 -3.91
C ALA A 19 15.94 13.13 -2.87
N ALA A 20 15.25 11.98 -2.88
CA ALA A 20 14.22 11.65 -1.89
C ALA A 20 14.80 10.98 -0.62
N LEU A 21 16.11 10.70 -0.60
CA LEU A 21 16.84 10.19 0.57
C LEU A 21 17.69 11.31 1.20
N PRO A 22 17.14 12.35 1.86
CA PRO A 22 17.97 13.17 2.71
C PRO A 22 18.54 12.26 3.80
N ALA A 23 19.89 12.20 3.83
CA ALA A 23 20.61 11.53 4.89
C ALA A 23 20.07 12.00 6.24
N ASP A 24 19.82 11.04 7.15
CA ASP A 24 19.61 11.19 8.60
C ASP A 24 19.54 12.65 9.12
N ALA A 25 18.37 13.26 9.02
CA ALA A 25 18.00 14.28 9.97
C ALA A 25 17.87 13.57 11.32
N SER A 26 18.84 13.77 12.19
CA SER A 26 18.96 13.09 13.48
C SER A 26 17.64 13.13 14.23
N SER A 27 17.28 12.01 14.87
CA SER A 27 16.13 11.83 15.75
C SER A 27 15.98 12.92 16.83
N ALA A 28 17.03 13.70 17.10
CA ALA A 28 17.05 14.79 18.04
C ALA A 28 16.26 16.05 17.60
N GLN A 29 16.04 16.26 16.29
CA GLN A 29 15.37 17.47 15.80
C GLN A 29 13.84 17.40 15.92
N TYR A 30 13.27 16.18 16.13
CA TYR A 30 11.83 15.94 16.24
C TYR A 30 11.39 15.52 17.65
N ALA A 31 12.30 15.57 18.63
CA ALA A 31 12.03 15.13 20.00
C ALA A 31 11.02 16.01 20.77
N GLN A 32 10.57 17.11 20.20
CA GLN A 32 9.60 18.00 20.85
C GLN A 32 8.59 18.56 19.85
N TRP A 33 7.57 17.77 19.51
CA TRP A 33 6.35 18.34 18.95
C TRP A 33 5.63 19.12 20.05
N HIS A 34 5.66 20.44 19.96
CA HIS A 34 4.95 21.35 20.88
C HIS A 34 3.64 21.89 20.26
N GLY A 35 3.27 21.46 19.04
CA GLY A 35 2.01 21.82 18.42
C GLY A 35 0.84 21.00 18.97
N PRO A 36 -0.42 21.47 18.83
CA PRO A 36 -1.56 20.78 19.40
C PRO A 36 -1.84 19.47 18.65
N ALA A 37 -1.41 18.33 19.21
CA ALA A 37 -1.90 17.01 18.81
C ALA A 37 -3.44 16.95 18.83
N ALA A 38 -4.06 17.78 19.67
CA ALA A 38 -5.49 18.03 19.72
C ALA A 38 -6.12 18.52 18.40
N GLY A 39 -5.29 18.91 17.39
CA GLY A 39 -5.77 19.37 16.07
C GLY A 39 -6.18 18.28 15.09
N PHE A 40 -5.88 16.98 15.37
CA PHE A 40 -6.09 15.87 14.41
C PHE A 40 -6.95 14.75 15.00
N ALA A 41 -7.57 13.99 14.09
CA ALA A 41 -8.18 12.71 14.40
C ALA A 41 -7.99 11.78 13.18
N ILE A 42 -7.69 10.52 13.43
CA ILE A 42 -7.50 9.51 12.36
C ILE A 42 -8.83 8.81 12.10
N ASN A 43 -9.23 8.72 10.82
CA ASN A 43 -10.34 7.90 10.36
C ASN A 43 -9.95 6.42 10.43
N GLY A 44 -10.39 5.74 11.46
CA GLY A 44 -10.10 4.33 11.74
C GLY A 44 -11.07 3.33 11.08
N LYS A 45 -11.80 3.70 10.03
CA LYS A 45 -12.72 2.80 9.31
C LYS A 45 -12.05 1.51 8.85
N PHE A 46 -10.77 1.57 8.52
CA PHE A 46 -9.98 0.41 8.10
C PHE A 46 -9.95 -0.71 9.15
N ALA A 47 -10.10 -0.38 10.43
CA ALA A 47 -10.14 -1.37 11.51
C ALA A 47 -11.34 -2.31 11.43
N SER A 48 -12.40 -1.98 10.68
CA SER A 48 -13.55 -2.84 10.45
C SER A 48 -13.45 -3.73 9.21
N GLN A 49 -12.35 -3.63 8.48
CA GLN A 49 -12.14 -4.31 7.21
C GLN A 49 -11.05 -5.37 7.35
N ARG A 50 -11.06 -6.35 6.45
CA ARG A 50 -9.91 -7.27 6.34
C ARG A 50 -8.67 -6.47 5.92
N ILE A 51 -7.55 -6.73 6.56
CA ILE A 51 -6.28 -6.07 6.21
C ILE A 51 -5.85 -6.57 4.82
N THR A 52 -5.82 -5.64 3.88
CA THR A 52 -5.25 -5.78 2.53
C THR A 52 -4.26 -4.63 2.33
N GLY A 53 -3.66 -4.47 1.16
CA GLY A 53 -2.64 -3.46 0.95
C GLY A 53 -3.01 -2.06 1.46
N VAL A 54 -4.19 -1.54 1.07
CA VAL A 54 -4.68 -0.20 1.49
C VAL A 54 -4.93 -0.13 3.01
N GLN A 55 -5.57 -1.15 3.59
CA GLN A 55 -5.82 -1.20 5.03
C GLN A 55 -4.53 -1.38 5.82
N ARG A 56 -3.54 -2.12 5.29
CA ARG A 56 -2.20 -2.22 5.86
C ARG A 56 -1.54 -0.84 5.96
N VAL A 57 -1.56 -0.07 4.89
CA VAL A 57 -1.04 1.31 4.91
C VAL A 57 -1.73 2.14 5.97
N GLY A 58 -3.06 2.11 6.02
CA GLY A 58 -3.83 2.83 7.05
C GLY A 58 -3.44 2.45 8.47
N TYR A 59 -3.27 1.16 8.73
CA TYR A 59 -2.88 0.63 10.04
C TYR A 59 -1.45 1.05 10.42
N GLU A 60 -0.48 0.76 9.55
CA GLU A 60 0.94 1.00 9.84
C GLU A 60 1.24 2.50 9.96
N LEU A 61 0.65 3.34 9.09
CA LEU A 61 0.77 4.79 9.21
C LEU A 61 0.12 5.31 10.49
N ALA A 62 -1.06 4.82 10.89
CA ALA A 62 -1.68 5.23 12.13
C ALA A 62 -0.79 4.87 13.33
N MET A 63 -0.21 3.67 13.33
CA MET A 63 0.72 3.20 14.37
C MET A 63 2.01 4.04 14.40
N ALA A 64 2.61 4.31 13.24
CA ALA A 64 3.84 5.09 13.15
C ALA A 64 3.59 6.55 13.50
N PHE A 65 2.49 7.12 13.03
CA PHE A 65 2.11 8.49 13.30
C PHE A 65 1.88 8.74 14.80
N GLN A 66 1.22 7.81 15.50
CA GLN A 66 1.02 7.93 16.95
C GLN A 66 2.32 7.89 17.75
N ARG A 67 3.36 7.18 17.26
CA ARG A 67 4.68 7.14 17.92
C ARG A 67 5.46 8.46 17.82
N LEU A 68 5.09 9.35 16.90
CA LEU A 68 5.70 10.67 16.79
C LEU A 68 5.24 11.64 17.89
N PHE A 69 4.20 11.28 18.64
CA PHE A 69 3.62 12.13 19.66
C PHE A 69 3.84 11.54 21.06
N PRO A 70 3.96 12.40 22.10
CA PRO A 70 3.99 11.95 23.48
C PRO A 70 2.81 11.04 23.84
N GLU A 71 2.98 10.17 24.83
CA GLU A 71 1.93 9.23 25.23
C GLU A 71 0.64 9.90 25.69
N ASP A 72 0.75 11.06 26.33
CA ASP A 72 -0.36 11.88 26.82
C ASP A 72 -1.02 12.73 25.73
N ALA A 73 -0.42 12.82 24.53
CA ALA A 73 -0.99 13.60 23.44
C ALA A 73 -2.33 13.02 22.96
N GLU A 74 -3.34 13.87 22.83
CA GLU A 74 -4.66 13.51 22.30
C GLU A 74 -4.64 13.39 20.78
N LEU A 75 -4.33 12.20 20.26
CA LEU A 75 -4.45 11.85 18.85
C LEU A 75 -5.40 10.64 18.70
N PRO A 76 -6.73 10.86 18.73
CA PRO A 76 -7.66 9.73 18.68
C PRO A 76 -7.71 9.07 17.30
N VAL A 77 -7.70 7.75 17.30
CA VAL A 77 -8.14 6.94 16.16
C VAL A 77 -9.62 6.64 16.36
N LEU A 78 -10.48 7.25 15.52
CA LEU A 78 -11.92 7.07 15.61
C LEU A 78 -12.32 5.80 14.87
N ILE A 79 -12.83 4.80 15.57
CA ILE A 79 -13.17 3.49 15.02
C ILE A 79 -14.67 3.20 15.12
N PRO A 80 -15.26 2.45 14.16
CA PRO A 80 -16.64 2.01 14.25
C PRO A 80 -16.81 0.84 15.24
N VAL A 81 -18.04 0.63 15.72
CA VAL A 81 -18.37 -0.43 16.69
C VAL A 81 -18.10 -1.87 16.19
N ASN A 82 -18.03 -2.05 14.88
CA ASN A 82 -17.71 -3.31 14.24
C ASN A 82 -16.23 -3.42 13.86
N ALA A 83 -15.34 -2.65 14.51
CA ALA A 83 -13.91 -2.85 14.39
C ALA A 83 -13.54 -4.28 14.78
N ARG A 84 -12.59 -4.87 14.08
CA ARG A 84 -12.13 -6.24 14.30
C ARG A 84 -11.32 -6.31 15.59
N SER A 85 -11.51 -7.39 16.34
CA SER A 85 -10.81 -7.60 17.62
C SER A 85 -9.31 -7.90 17.47
N ASP A 86 -8.88 -8.34 16.29
CA ASP A 86 -7.48 -8.58 15.96
C ASP A 86 -6.71 -7.32 15.51
N VAL A 87 -7.41 -6.18 15.36
CA VAL A 87 -6.80 -4.88 15.02
C VAL A 87 -6.66 -4.04 16.28
N VAL A 88 -5.49 -4.06 16.89
CA VAL A 88 -5.18 -3.28 18.08
C VAL A 88 -4.57 -1.93 17.67
N LEU A 89 -5.26 -0.85 18.03
CA LEU A 89 -4.82 0.52 17.77
C LEU A 89 -4.73 1.28 19.09
N PRO A 90 -3.57 1.85 19.44
CA PRO A 90 -3.45 2.76 20.57
C PRO A 90 -4.41 3.94 20.42
N LYS A 91 -4.89 4.48 21.54
CA LYS A 91 -5.78 5.66 21.55
C LYS A 91 -7.04 5.53 20.68
N ALA A 92 -7.48 4.28 20.38
CA ALA A 92 -8.70 4.04 19.66
C ALA A 92 -9.92 4.48 20.47
N LYS A 93 -10.78 5.31 19.86
CA LYS A 93 -12.06 5.74 20.44
C LYS A 93 -13.19 5.20 19.57
N MET A 94 -14.00 4.31 20.11
CA MET A 94 -15.16 3.76 19.43
C MET A 94 -16.28 4.81 19.38
N VAL A 95 -16.81 5.09 18.19
CA VAL A 95 -17.82 6.12 17.98
C VAL A 95 -18.96 5.63 17.10
N GLY A 96 -20.16 6.24 17.23
CA GLY A 96 -21.27 5.97 16.35
C GLY A 96 -21.96 4.61 16.55
N ARG A 97 -22.49 4.34 17.74
CA ARG A 97 -23.04 3.05 18.25
C ARG A 97 -23.85 2.19 17.26
N TRP A 98 -24.56 2.81 16.30
CA TRP A 98 -25.52 2.12 15.43
C TRP A 98 -25.11 2.12 13.96
N LEU A 99 -24.13 2.94 13.57
CA LEU A 99 -23.75 3.15 12.18
C LEU A 99 -22.54 2.29 11.83
N LYS A 100 -22.52 1.73 10.62
CA LYS A 100 -21.45 0.90 10.09
C LYS A 100 -21.08 1.33 8.66
N GLY A 101 -19.89 0.97 8.21
CA GLY A 101 -19.42 1.17 6.84
C GLY A 101 -19.47 2.64 6.40
N SER A 102 -20.04 2.89 5.21
CA SER A 102 -20.09 4.24 4.64
C SER A 102 -21.00 5.19 5.43
N LEU A 103 -22.10 4.71 6.01
CA LEU A 103 -22.99 5.56 6.82
C LEU A 103 -22.28 6.05 8.09
N TRP A 104 -21.49 5.18 8.74
CA TRP A 104 -20.66 5.58 9.85
C TRP A 104 -19.66 6.68 9.46
N GLU A 105 -18.99 6.51 8.33
CA GLU A 105 -17.98 7.44 7.85
C GLU A 105 -18.59 8.81 7.47
N GLN A 106 -19.80 8.83 6.92
CA GLN A 106 -20.43 10.06 6.46
C GLN A 106 -21.16 10.82 7.59
N LEU A 107 -21.65 10.13 8.61
CA LEU A 107 -22.49 10.72 9.66
C LEU A 107 -21.77 10.74 11.03
N ALA A 108 -21.39 9.59 11.57
CA ALA A 108 -20.83 9.51 12.94
C ALA A 108 -19.43 10.12 13.04
N LEU A 109 -18.56 9.84 12.08
CA LEU A 109 -17.16 10.26 12.09
C LEU A 109 -17.02 11.81 12.09
N PRO A 110 -17.73 12.61 11.27
CA PRO A 110 -17.62 14.06 11.30
C PRO A 110 -17.99 14.67 12.66
N PHE A 111 -19.05 14.18 13.30
CA PHE A 111 -19.43 14.63 14.63
C PHE A 111 -18.39 14.28 15.68
N ALA A 112 -17.88 13.06 15.65
CA ALA A 112 -16.88 12.59 16.60
C ALA A 112 -15.51 13.28 16.43
N ALA A 113 -15.21 13.77 15.26
CA ALA A 113 -13.98 14.54 15.01
C ALA A 113 -13.95 15.87 15.75
N GLY A 114 -15.12 16.45 16.14
CA GLY A 114 -15.20 17.62 17.00
C GLY A 114 -14.44 18.85 16.47
N GLY A 115 -14.49 19.10 15.16
CA GLY A 115 -13.75 20.20 14.51
C GLY A 115 -12.24 19.96 14.32
N ARG A 116 -11.69 18.79 14.69
CA ARG A 116 -10.32 18.37 14.35
C ARG A 116 -10.17 18.16 12.84
N THR A 117 -8.96 18.29 12.34
CA THR A 117 -8.63 17.90 10.96
C THR A 117 -8.63 16.38 10.87
N LEU A 118 -9.50 15.81 10.03
CA LEU A 118 -9.57 14.38 9.78
C LEU A 118 -8.44 13.94 8.85
N LEU A 119 -7.77 12.86 9.24
CA LEU A 119 -6.80 12.15 8.43
C LEU A 119 -7.40 10.82 7.97
N SER A 120 -7.78 10.73 6.68
CA SER A 120 -8.38 9.56 6.06
C SER A 120 -7.36 8.84 5.20
N LEU A 121 -6.88 7.65 5.67
CA LEU A 121 -5.70 6.96 5.12
C LEU A 121 -6.02 5.89 4.05
N CYS A 122 -7.30 5.65 3.72
CA CYS A 122 -7.72 4.52 2.87
C CYS A 122 -8.66 4.96 1.74
N ASN A 123 -8.17 5.74 0.78
CA ASN A 123 -8.85 6.21 -0.44
C ASN A 123 -10.10 7.08 -0.22
N MET A 124 -10.81 6.90 0.87
CA MET A 124 -12.09 7.54 1.13
C MET A 124 -12.11 8.25 2.47
N GLY A 125 -12.97 9.25 2.58
CA GLY A 125 -13.28 9.99 3.79
C GLY A 125 -14.70 10.56 3.73
N PRO A 126 -15.14 11.32 4.74
CA PRO A 126 -16.43 12.00 4.72
C PRO A 126 -16.50 13.00 3.56
N LEU A 127 -17.51 12.87 2.70
CA LEU A 127 -17.60 13.62 1.44
C LEU A 127 -17.80 15.12 1.63
N PHE A 128 -18.43 15.54 2.72
CA PHE A 128 -18.79 16.93 2.98
C PHE A 128 -17.94 17.62 4.04
N VAL A 129 -16.92 16.94 4.57
CA VAL A 129 -15.98 17.53 5.54
C VAL A 129 -14.86 18.24 4.79
N ARG A 130 -14.69 19.53 5.06
CA ARG A 130 -13.61 20.34 4.44
C ARG A 130 -12.29 20.26 5.21
N ARG A 131 -12.33 20.07 6.54
CA ARG A 131 -11.14 19.90 7.37
C ARG A 131 -10.70 18.44 7.34
N GLN A 132 -10.19 17.99 6.19
CA GLN A 132 -9.63 16.65 6.06
C GLN A 132 -8.47 16.63 5.06
N VAL A 133 -7.52 15.76 5.36
CA VAL A 133 -6.49 15.29 4.44
C VAL A 133 -6.84 13.85 4.07
N VAL A 134 -6.88 13.55 2.78
CA VAL A 134 -7.27 12.24 2.28
C VAL A 134 -6.10 11.61 1.55
N MET A 135 -5.69 10.41 1.97
CA MET A 135 -4.71 9.60 1.24
C MET A 135 -5.46 8.81 0.16
N MET A 136 -5.17 9.13 -1.10
CA MET A 136 -5.65 8.42 -2.28
C MET A 136 -4.50 7.59 -2.84
N HIS A 137 -4.58 6.27 -2.73
CA HIS A 137 -3.49 5.37 -3.14
C HIS A 137 -3.36 5.28 -4.66
N ASP A 138 -4.49 5.30 -5.36
CA ASP A 138 -4.56 5.25 -6.82
C ASP A 138 -5.92 5.75 -7.34
N VAL A 139 -6.03 5.76 -8.64
CA VAL A 139 -7.28 6.02 -9.37
C VAL A 139 -7.60 4.89 -10.35
N ALA A 140 -7.30 3.66 -9.97
CA ALA A 140 -7.54 2.44 -10.78
C ALA A 140 -8.97 2.32 -11.29
N ILE A 141 -9.95 2.90 -10.59
CA ILE A 141 -11.36 2.96 -11.01
C ILE A 141 -11.54 3.68 -12.37
N TYR A 142 -10.59 4.55 -12.75
CA TYR A 142 -10.60 5.25 -14.04
C TYR A 142 -9.72 4.53 -15.08
N ASP A 143 -8.63 3.92 -14.64
CA ASP A 143 -7.61 3.35 -15.53
C ASP A 143 -7.88 1.88 -15.88
N LEU A 144 -8.49 1.14 -14.96
CA LEU A 144 -8.91 -0.27 -15.12
C LEU A 144 -10.41 -0.44 -14.81
N PRO A 145 -11.29 0.21 -15.55
CA PRO A 145 -12.73 0.20 -15.26
C PRO A 145 -13.36 -1.20 -15.32
N GLU A 146 -12.76 -2.13 -16.06
CA GLU A 146 -13.21 -3.52 -16.19
C GLU A 146 -13.13 -4.31 -14.90
N ASN A 147 -12.28 -3.91 -13.95
CA ASN A 147 -12.17 -4.54 -12.65
C ASN A 147 -13.35 -4.21 -11.70
N TYR A 148 -14.23 -3.31 -12.11
CA TYR A 148 -15.28 -2.78 -11.22
C TYR A 148 -16.66 -2.81 -11.86
N SER A 149 -17.69 -3.14 -11.08
CA SER A 149 -19.08 -3.07 -11.55
C SER A 149 -19.46 -1.63 -11.92
N TRP A 150 -20.36 -1.44 -12.88
CA TRP A 150 -20.76 -0.11 -13.34
C TRP A 150 -21.37 0.75 -12.22
N LYS A 151 -22.13 0.16 -11.27
CA LYS A 151 -22.70 0.84 -10.11
C LYS A 151 -21.62 1.36 -9.17
N TYR A 152 -20.62 0.51 -8.90
CA TYR A 152 -19.47 0.88 -8.08
C TYR A 152 -18.67 2.02 -8.73
N ARG A 153 -18.40 1.94 -10.04
CA ARG A 153 -17.72 2.99 -10.81
C ARG A 153 -18.43 4.32 -10.71
N LEU A 154 -19.76 4.34 -10.92
CA LEU A 154 -20.54 5.58 -10.87
C LEU A 154 -20.48 6.21 -9.47
N TRP A 155 -20.72 5.41 -8.43
CA TRP A 155 -20.65 5.88 -7.04
C TRP A 155 -19.25 6.39 -6.69
N TYR A 156 -18.21 5.63 -7.01
CA TYR A 156 -16.85 5.99 -6.63
C TYR A 156 -16.37 7.25 -7.36
N ARG A 157 -16.69 7.40 -8.65
CA ARG A 157 -16.40 8.62 -9.42
C ARG A 157 -17.11 9.84 -8.86
N PHE A 158 -18.36 9.70 -8.45
CA PHE A 158 -19.10 10.75 -7.75
C PHE A 158 -18.42 11.13 -6.43
N ALA A 159 -18.09 10.14 -5.60
CA ALA A 159 -17.43 10.34 -4.31
C ALA A 159 -16.07 11.03 -4.46
N LEU A 160 -15.21 10.57 -5.38
CA LEU A 160 -13.93 11.23 -5.67
C LEU A 160 -14.10 12.67 -6.20
N SER A 161 -15.14 12.93 -6.98
CA SER A 161 -15.46 14.30 -7.46
C SER A 161 -15.82 15.25 -6.33
N LEU A 162 -16.45 14.76 -5.26
CA LEU A 162 -16.72 15.55 -4.06
C LEU A 162 -15.47 15.68 -3.19
N LEU A 163 -14.74 14.59 -2.96
CA LEU A 163 -13.52 14.58 -2.15
C LEU A 163 -12.47 15.53 -2.70
N LYS A 164 -12.21 15.52 -4.02
CA LYS A 164 -11.24 16.44 -4.64
C LYS A 164 -11.55 17.92 -4.43
N ARG A 165 -12.84 18.27 -4.25
CA ARG A 165 -13.30 19.64 -3.99
C ARG A 165 -13.24 19.98 -2.51
N ASN A 166 -13.65 19.05 -1.66
CA ASN A 166 -13.86 19.28 -0.23
C ASN A 166 -12.65 18.95 0.62
N ALA A 167 -11.83 17.94 0.25
CA ALA A 167 -10.59 17.68 0.99
C ALA A 167 -9.66 18.88 0.87
N ARG A 168 -9.06 19.27 1.97
CA ARG A 168 -8.10 20.38 2.02
C ARG A 168 -6.84 20.04 1.25
N HIS A 169 -6.34 18.84 1.43
CA HIS A 169 -5.17 18.32 0.76
C HIS A 169 -5.33 16.83 0.44
N ILE A 170 -4.67 16.38 -0.61
CA ILE A 170 -4.60 14.98 -1.00
C ILE A 170 -3.17 14.50 -0.79
N VAL A 171 -3.02 13.35 -0.17
CA VAL A 171 -1.77 12.62 -0.09
C VAL A 171 -1.87 11.40 -0.99
N THR A 172 -0.81 11.06 -1.68
CA THR A 172 -0.74 9.84 -2.48
C THR A 172 0.59 9.12 -2.24
N VAL A 173 0.75 7.94 -2.82
CA VAL A 173 1.83 7.01 -2.44
C VAL A 173 2.99 6.96 -3.44
N SER A 174 2.86 7.61 -4.61
CA SER A 174 3.90 7.65 -5.65
C SER A 174 3.71 8.84 -6.59
N GLU A 175 4.75 9.25 -7.29
CA GLU A 175 4.66 10.29 -8.34
C GLU A 175 3.80 9.80 -9.51
N PHE A 176 3.83 8.50 -9.81
CA PHE A 176 2.90 7.90 -10.76
C PHE A 176 1.44 8.15 -10.34
N SER A 177 1.06 7.79 -9.11
CA SER A 177 -0.31 8.00 -8.61
C SER A 177 -0.67 9.48 -8.57
N LYS A 178 0.26 10.38 -8.21
CA LYS A 178 0.06 11.82 -8.25
C LYS A 178 -0.28 12.29 -9.66
N THR A 179 0.49 11.89 -10.65
CA THR A 179 0.23 12.21 -12.07
C THR A 179 -1.15 11.71 -12.50
N ARG A 180 -1.49 10.46 -12.16
CA ARG A 180 -2.82 9.91 -12.50
C ARG A 180 -3.97 10.65 -11.82
N ILE A 181 -3.81 11.05 -10.55
CA ILE A 181 -4.80 11.85 -9.81
C ILE A 181 -4.99 13.22 -10.48
N MET A 182 -3.90 13.89 -10.85
CA MET A 182 -3.96 15.15 -11.58
C MET A 182 -4.72 15.02 -12.91
N GLU A 183 -4.36 14.04 -13.71
CA GLU A 183 -4.96 13.79 -15.03
C GLU A 183 -6.45 13.39 -14.95
N ARG A 184 -6.79 12.47 -14.05
CA ARG A 184 -8.13 11.89 -13.98
C ARG A 184 -9.12 12.74 -13.19
N LEU A 185 -8.63 13.41 -12.17
CA LEU A 185 -9.48 14.23 -11.31
C LEU A 185 -9.35 15.74 -11.57
N GLY A 186 -8.32 16.20 -12.28
CA GLY A 186 -8.06 17.63 -12.50
C GLY A 186 -7.75 18.37 -11.20
N VAL A 187 -6.99 17.73 -10.30
CA VAL A 187 -6.52 18.34 -9.05
C VAL A 187 -5.19 19.04 -9.33
N ASP A 188 -5.03 20.25 -8.80
CA ASP A 188 -3.78 20.99 -8.92
C ASP A 188 -2.64 20.30 -8.17
N ALA A 189 -1.43 20.32 -8.74
CA ALA A 189 -0.24 19.69 -8.19
C ALA A 189 0.11 20.18 -6.78
N SER A 190 -0.16 21.46 -6.47
CA SER A 190 0.10 22.07 -5.16
C SER A 190 -0.77 21.46 -4.04
N ARG A 191 -1.89 20.85 -4.40
CA ARG A 191 -2.79 20.19 -3.47
C ARG A 191 -2.53 18.70 -3.32
N ILE A 192 -1.47 18.17 -3.92
CA ILE A 192 -1.13 16.74 -3.84
C ILE A 192 0.31 16.58 -3.37
N SER A 193 0.50 15.92 -2.24
CA SER A 193 1.82 15.50 -1.75
C SER A 193 1.99 14.00 -1.88
N VAL A 194 3.22 13.58 -2.20
CA VAL A 194 3.59 12.17 -2.22
C VAL A 194 4.21 11.79 -0.88
N VAL A 195 3.73 10.71 -0.30
CA VAL A 195 4.26 10.08 0.91
C VAL A 195 4.40 8.60 0.62
N TRP A 196 5.63 8.13 0.47
CA TRP A 196 5.89 6.73 0.20
C TRP A 196 5.56 5.84 1.38
N ASN A 197 5.09 4.63 1.09
CA ASN A 197 4.81 3.64 2.12
C ASN A 197 6.09 3.04 2.71
N GLY A 198 6.04 2.65 3.98
CA GLY A 198 7.05 1.83 4.61
C GLY A 198 6.84 0.34 4.36
N VAL A 199 7.83 -0.47 4.72
CA VAL A 199 7.79 -1.94 4.62
C VAL A 199 8.37 -2.62 5.86
N ASP A 200 8.90 -1.86 6.80
CA ASP A 200 9.58 -2.35 8.00
C ASP A 200 8.68 -3.09 9.01
N HIS A 201 7.38 -3.16 8.76
CA HIS A 201 6.48 -4.02 9.53
C HIS A 201 6.82 -5.52 9.36
N PHE A 202 7.29 -5.94 8.19
CA PHE A 202 7.74 -7.32 7.97
C PHE A 202 8.96 -7.71 8.81
N GLU A 203 9.82 -6.78 9.18
CA GLU A 203 10.97 -7.05 10.05
C GLU A 203 10.57 -7.55 11.45
N LYS A 204 9.36 -7.21 11.90
CA LYS A 204 8.83 -7.52 13.26
C LYS A 204 7.97 -8.77 13.29
N ILE A 205 7.57 -9.31 12.16
CA ILE A 205 6.72 -10.50 12.05
C ILE A 205 7.61 -11.73 12.22
N THR A 206 7.26 -12.65 13.12
CA THR A 206 7.94 -13.95 13.21
C THR A 206 7.52 -14.83 12.04
N PRO A 207 8.46 -15.39 11.25
CA PRO A 207 8.11 -16.28 10.14
C PRO A 207 7.49 -17.59 10.67
N ASP A 208 6.38 -18.00 10.06
CA ASP A 208 5.74 -19.30 10.33
C ASP A 208 6.13 -20.30 9.23
N THR A 209 7.21 -21.04 9.48
CA THR A 209 7.77 -22.00 8.52
C THR A 209 6.94 -23.27 8.35
N ALA A 210 5.91 -23.52 9.18
CA ALA A 210 5.03 -24.66 9.04
C ALA A 210 4.34 -24.71 7.66
N ILE A 211 4.13 -23.55 7.04
CA ILE A 211 3.58 -23.48 5.68
C ILE A 211 4.47 -24.17 4.64
N LEU A 212 5.79 -24.14 4.78
CA LEU A 212 6.71 -24.76 3.84
C LEU A 212 6.51 -26.30 3.83
N SER A 213 6.41 -26.90 5.01
CA SER A 213 6.09 -28.33 5.15
C SER A 213 4.70 -28.65 4.65
N ARG A 214 3.69 -27.82 4.97
CA ARG A 214 2.29 -27.99 4.54
C ARG A 214 2.15 -28.01 3.01
N LEU A 215 2.94 -27.18 2.31
CA LEU A 215 2.94 -27.08 0.85
C LEU A 215 4.04 -27.91 0.18
N ASN A 216 4.80 -28.70 0.97
CA ASN A 216 5.94 -29.50 0.52
C ASN A 216 6.92 -28.65 -0.32
N LEU A 217 7.36 -27.50 0.21
CA LEU A 217 8.27 -26.56 -0.43
C LEU A 217 9.69 -26.72 0.11
N GLN A 218 10.67 -26.59 -0.78
CA GLN A 218 12.09 -26.55 -0.45
C GLN A 218 12.61 -25.11 -0.61
N ASN A 219 13.64 -24.78 0.16
CA ASN A 219 14.31 -23.49 0.01
C ASN A 219 14.86 -23.34 -1.42
N ASP A 220 14.66 -22.17 -2.01
CA ASP A 220 15.03 -21.86 -3.40
C ASP A 220 14.44 -22.80 -4.48
N GLY A 221 13.46 -23.63 -4.11
CA GLY A 221 12.81 -24.58 -5.00
C GLY A 221 11.51 -24.11 -5.66
N TYR A 222 11.10 -22.87 -5.43
CA TYR A 222 9.84 -22.36 -5.95
C TYR A 222 9.86 -20.87 -6.30
N VAL A 223 8.95 -20.51 -7.21
CA VAL A 223 8.62 -19.15 -7.59
C VAL A 223 7.37 -18.73 -6.82
N LEU A 224 7.37 -17.53 -6.27
CA LEU A 224 6.24 -16.99 -5.51
C LEU A 224 5.54 -15.85 -6.26
N ALA A 225 4.21 -15.83 -6.24
CA ALA A 225 3.40 -14.68 -6.63
C ALA A 225 2.35 -14.38 -5.56
N VAL A 226 2.07 -13.10 -5.34
CA VAL A 226 1.06 -12.63 -4.37
C VAL A 226 0.09 -11.69 -5.07
N GLY A 227 -1.20 -11.97 -4.99
CA GLY A 227 -2.19 -11.07 -5.57
C GLY A 227 -3.59 -11.67 -5.67
N SER A 228 -4.51 -10.83 -6.13
CA SER A 228 -5.87 -11.22 -6.48
C SER A 228 -5.97 -11.55 -7.98
N LEU A 229 -7.11 -12.14 -8.38
CA LEU A 229 -7.44 -12.43 -9.78
C LEU A 229 -7.74 -11.18 -10.63
N SER A 230 -7.45 -9.98 -10.17
CA SER A 230 -7.67 -8.77 -10.96
C SER A 230 -6.77 -8.74 -12.20
N VAL A 231 -7.28 -8.20 -13.30
CA VAL A 231 -6.55 -8.05 -14.57
C VAL A 231 -5.21 -7.31 -14.35
N GLY A 232 -5.22 -6.31 -13.47
CA GLY A 232 -4.02 -5.53 -13.15
C GLY A 232 -2.86 -6.35 -12.56
N LYS A 233 -3.14 -7.47 -11.88
CA LYS A 233 -2.10 -8.35 -11.30
C LYS A 233 -1.48 -9.33 -12.31
N ASN A 234 -2.06 -9.43 -13.50
CA ASN A 234 -1.51 -10.17 -14.64
C ASN A 234 -1.22 -11.67 -14.38
N LEU A 235 -1.97 -12.27 -13.46
CA LEU A 235 -1.72 -13.64 -13.00
C LEU A 235 -1.84 -14.67 -14.13
N SER A 236 -2.71 -14.43 -15.13
CA SER A 236 -2.84 -15.33 -16.30
C SER A 236 -1.55 -15.49 -17.09
N ARG A 237 -0.78 -14.38 -17.26
CA ARG A 237 0.52 -14.47 -17.97
C ARG A 237 1.59 -15.13 -17.11
N ILE A 238 1.54 -14.93 -15.79
CA ILE A 238 2.45 -15.64 -14.87
C ILE A 238 2.20 -17.15 -14.98
N VAL A 239 0.93 -17.58 -14.89
CA VAL A 239 0.58 -19.01 -15.05
C VAL A 239 1.07 -19.55 -16.38
N ALA A 240 0.79 -18.86 -17.50
CA ALA A 240 1.26 -19.29 -18.82
C ALA A 240 2.79 -19.36 -18.92
N ALA A 241 3.52 -18.46 -18.25
CA ALA A 241 4.98 -18.52 -18.19
C ALA A 241 5.47 -19.73 -17.38
N MET A 242 4.80 -20.06 -16.29
CA MET A 242 5.14 -21.23 -15.47
C MET A 242 4.81 -22.55 -16.19
N GLU A 243 3.71 -22.62 -16.91
CA GLU A 243 3.37 -23.78 -17.76
C GLU A 243 4.45 -24.07 -18.81
N ARG A 244 5.01 -23.05 -19.46
CA ARG A 244 6.14 -23.22 -20.38
C ARG A 244 7.42 -23.75 -19.73
N LEU A 245 7.63 -23.44 -18.45
CA LEU A 245 8.78 -23.90 -17.70
C LEU A 245 8.57 -25.31 -17.12
N SER A 246 7.34 -25.68 -16.82
CA SER A 246 7.00 -26.98 -16.23
C SER A 246 7.32 -28.18 -17.12
N ASP A 247 7.37 -28.00 -18.44
CA ASP A 247 7.74 -29.04 -19.40
C ASP A 247 9.21 -29.50 -19.28
N ARG A 248 10.04 -28.71 -18.58
CA ARG A 248 11.49 -28.94 -18.47
C ARG A 248 12.01 -29.02 -17.04
N HIS A 249 11.22 -28.54 -16.04
CA HIS A 249 11.66 -28.38 -14.68
C HIS A 249 10.56 -28.71 -13.67
N ASP A 250 10.93 -29.37 -12.57
CA ASP A 250 10.02 -29.71 -11.45
C ASP A 250 9.84 -28.53 -10.46
N TRP A 251 10.11 -27.29 -10.90
CA TRP A 251 9.97 -26.12 -10.07
C TRP A 251 8.53 -25.87 -9.68
N LYS A 252 8.31 -25.54 -8.41
CA LYS A 252 6.97 -25.21 -7.93
C LYS A 252 6.66 -23.74 -8.15
N PHE A 253 5.40 -23.46 -8.43
CA PHE A 253 4.88 -22.12 -8.51
C PHE A 253 3.79 -21.92 -7.45
N VAL A 254 4.03 -21.03 -6.48
CA VAL A 254 3.13 -20.76 -5.36
C VAL A 254 2.41 -19.45 -5.56
N VAL A 255 1.08 -19.48 -5.54
CA VAL A 255 0.22 -18.31 -5.66
C VAL A 255 -0.50 -18.07 -4.34
N VAL A 256 -0.25 -16.90 -3.73
CA VAL A 256 -0.89 -16.46 -2.48
C VAL A 256 -1.95 -15.42 -2.79
N GLY A 257 -3.13 -15.55 -2.18
CA GLY A 257 -4.24 -14.64 -2.28
C GLY A 257 -5.53 -15.30 -2.73
N GLY A 258 -6.54 -14.50 -3.04
CA GLY A 258 -7.84 -15.00 -3.49
C GLY A 258 -7.77 -15.52 -4.93
N CYS A 259 -7.14 -16.67 -5.12
CA CYS A 259 -6.98 -17.32 -6.42
C CYS A 259 -7.86 -18.56 -6.48
N ASP A 260 -8.92 -18.53 -7.29
CA ASP A 260 -9.59 -19.75 -7.76
C ASP A 260 -8.96 -20.09 -9.14
N LEU A 261 -8.05 -21.04 -9.14
CA LEU A 261 -7.34 -21.46 -10.36
C LEU A 261 -8.30 -21.93 -11.46
N ARG A 262 -9.54 -22.35 -11.12
CA ARG A 262 -10.59 -22.72 -12.08
C ARG A 262 -11.00 -21.56 -12.99
N VAL A 263 -10.76 -20.33 -12.58
CA VAL A 263 -11.06 -19.13 -13.42
C VAL A 263 -10.16 -19.04 -14.64
N PHE A 264 -8.95 -19.62 -14.62
CA PHE A 264 -8.03 -19.58 -15.75
C PHE A 264 -8.35 -20.59 -16.84
N ASN A 265 -9.11 -21.63 -16.53
CA ASN A 265 -9.57 -22.60 -17.52
C ASN A 265 -11.04 -23.00 -17.31
N PRO A 266 -12.01 -22.15 -17.77
CA PRO A 266 -13.44 -22.45 -17.64
C PRO A 266 -13.89 -23.71 -18.37
N ARG A 267 -13.07 -24.23 -19.31
CA ARG A 267 -13.33 -25.47 -20.06
C ARG A 267 -12.67 -26.70 -19.44
N ALA A 268 -11.85 -26.51 -18.40
CA ALA A 268 -11.30 -27.62 -17.63
C ALA A 268 -12.45 -28.30 -16.89
N LYS A 269 -13.11 -29.26 -17.53
CA LYS A 269 -13.84 -30.32 -16.84
C LYS A 269 -12.87 -30.94 -15.84
N ALA A 270 -13.37 -31.37 -14.69
CA ALA A 270 -12.73 -31.89 -13.47
C ALA A 270 -11.48 -32.82 -13.60
N SER A 271 -10.79 -32.82 -14.70
CA SER A 271 -9.63 -33.66 -15.03
C SER A 271 -8.45 -32.90 -15.63
N TYR A 272 -8.42 -31.52 -15.52
CA TYR A 272 -7.17 -30.85 -15.78
C TYR A 272 -6.37 -30.80 -14.48
N ASP A 273 -5.36 -31.62 -14.42
CA ASP A 273 -4.13 -31.33 -13.68
C ASP A 273 -3.66 -29.94 -14.12
N VAL A 274 -4.08 -28.90 -13.39
CA VAL A 274 -3.29 -27.67 -13.27
C VAL A 274 -1.93 -28.21 -12.87
N SER A 275 -0.89 -28.03 -13.68
CA SER A 275 0.35 -28.80 -13.60
C SER A 275 0.70 -29.05 -12.14
N GLN A 276 1.03 -30.27 -11.74
CA GLN A 276 1.29 -30.66 -10.33
C GLN A 276 2.21 -29.69 -9.59
N ASN A 277 2.79 -28.78 -10.33
CA ASN A 277 3.73 -27.76 -9.91
C ASN A 277 3.10 -26.41 -9.55
N ILE A 278 1.80 -26.14 -9.83
CA ILE A 278 1.13 -24.88 -9.46
C ILE A 278 0.33 -25.08 -8.18
N ILE A 279 0.70 -24.35 -7.14
CA ILE A 279 0.12 -24.45 -5.80
C ILE A 279 -0.64 -23.17 -5.48
N ALA A 280 -1.96 -23.23 -5.34
CA ALA A 280 -2.76 -22.13 -4.79
C ALA A 280 -2.75 -22.23 -3.26
N ALA A 281 -1.95 -21.41 -2.61
CA ALA A 281 -1.87 -21.38 -1.15
C ALA A 281 -3.10 -20.71 -0.49
N GLY A 282 -3.93 -20.01 -1.27
CA GLY A 282 -5.04 -19.22 -0.75
C GLY A 282 -4.56 -18.02 0.06
N PHE A 283 -5.37 -17.63 1.05
CA PHE A 283 -4.97 -16.58 1.97
C PHE A 283 -4.10 -17.17 3.08
N VAL A 284 -2.96 -16.55 3.33
CA VAL A 284 -1.99 -16.93 4.37
C VAL A 284 -1.88 -15.81 5.41
N SER A 285 -1.38 -16.14 6.60
CA SER A 285 -1.01 -15.15 7.62
C SER A 285 0.24 -14.36 7.21
N ASP A 286 0.47 -13.23 7.86
CA ASP A 286 1.70 -12.44 7.62
C ASP A 286 2.97 -13.25 7.96
N GLY A 287 2.93 -14.10 9.00
CA GLY A 287 4.04 -14.99 9.36
C GLY A 287 4.31 -16.05 8.30
N GLU A 288 3.25 -16.68 7.77
CA GLU A 288 3.34 -17.63 6.66
C GLU A 288 3.85 -16.94 5.39
N LEU A 289 3.36 -15.73 5.09
CA LEU A 289 3.81 -14.96 3.92
C LEU A 289 5.28 -14.58 4.02
N ARG A 290 5.72 -14.18 5.21
CA ARG A 290 7.13 -13.91 5.47
C ARG A 290 7.99 -15.16 5.23
N ALA A 291 7.59 -16.31 5.77
CA ALA A 291 8.28 -17.57 5.53
C ALA A 291 8.36 -17.93 4.05
N LEU A 292 7.26 -17.67 3.29
CA LEU A 292 7.25 -17.88 1.84
C LEU A 292 8.19 -16.93 1.11
N TYR A 293 8.28 -15.65 1.48
CA TYR A 293 9.25 -14.73 0.88
C TYR A 293 10.69 -15.13 1.19
N GLU A 294 11.02 -15.46 2.44
CA GLU A 294 12.37 -15.78 2.87
C GLU A 294 12.96 -17.01 2.18
N ASN A 295 12.10 -17.96 1.75
CA ASN A 295 12.52 -19.25 1.18
C ASN A 295 12.24 -19.39 -0.32
N ALA A 296 11.66 -18.39 -0.97
CA ALA A 296 11.43 -18.41 -2.42
C ALA A 296 12.73 -18.12 -3.19
N ALA A 297 12.92 -18.81 -4.32
CA ALA A 297 13.99 -18.48 -5.25
C ALA A 297 13.81 -17.09 -5.85
N CYS A 298 12.56 -16.72 -6.18
CA CYS A 298 12.20 -15.38 -6.59
C CYS A 298 10.71 -15.11 -6.40
N PHE A 299 10.40 -13.83 -6.31
CA PHE A 299 9.04 -13.30 -6.33
C PHE A 299 8.75 -12.66 -7.69
N VAL A 300 7.68 -13.08 -8.36
CA VAL A 300 7.29 -12.57 -9.68
C VAL A 300 6.05 -11.72 -9.60
N PHE A 301 6.14 -10.47 -10.09
CA PHE A 301 5.08 -9.48 -9.95
C PHE A 301 4.99 -8.56 -11.20
N PRO A 302 4.63 -9.11 -12.38
CA PRO A 302 4.53 -8.37 -13.63
C PRO A 302 3.19 -7.63 -13.73
N SER A 303 2.83 -6.88 -12.68
CA SER A 303 1.58 -6.13 -12.64
C SER A 303 1.51 -5.08 -13.73
N LEU A 304 0.32 -4.87 -14.30
CA LEU A 304 0.04 -3.85 -15.31
C LEU A 304 -0.30 -2.50 -14.69
N TYR A 305 -0.69 -2.50 -13.43
CA TYR A 305 -1.07 -1.28 -12.72
C TYR A 305 -0.91 -1.45 -11.21
N GLU A 306 -0.16 -0.55 -10.60
CA GLU A 306 0.01 -0.44 -9.14
C GLU A 306 0.05 1.03 -8.72
N GLY A 307 -0.59 1.35 -7.60
CA GLY A 307 -0.43 2.67 -6.99
C GLY A 307 0.93 2.85 -6.33
N PHE A 308 1.50 1.77 -5.78
CA PHE A 308 2.81 1.77 -5.13
C PHE A 308 3.61 0.48 -5.43
N GLY A 309 3.14 -0.67 -4.97
CA GLY A 309 3.86 -1.94 -5.10
C GLY A 309 4.43 -2.41 -3.75
N LEU A 310 3.59 -2.50 -2.72
CA LEU A 310 4.00 -3.04 -1.42
C LEU A 310 4.57 -4.45 -1.51
N PRO A 311 3.94 -5.44 -2.22
CA PRO A 311 4.43 -6.81 -2.24
C PRO A 311 5.87 -6.98 -2.75
N PRO A 312 6.34 -6.29 -3.81
CA PRO A 312 7.74 -6.31 -4.19
C PRO A 312 8.69 -5.83 -3.09
N LEU A 313 8.35 -4.74 -2.39
CA LEU A 313 9.17 -4.24 -1.29
C LEU A 313 9.16 -5.16 -0.07
N GLU A 314 8.02 -5.79 0.24
CA GLU A 314 7.90 -6.81 1.28
C GLU A 314 8.81 -8.00 0.97
N ALA A 315 8.79 -8.49 -0.27
CA ALA A 315 9.67 -9.55 -0.75
C ALA A 315 11.15 -9.14 -0.61
N MET A 316 11.52 -7.93 -1.06
CA MET A 316 12.88 -7.39 -0.92
C MET A 316 13.32 -7.30 0.55
N SER A 317 12.45 -6.86 1.46
CA SER A 317 12.77 -6.75 2.89
C SER A 317 13.05 -8.11 3.52
N CYS A 318 12.38 -9.16 3.05
CA CYS A 318 12.61 -10.55 3.41
C CYS A 318 13.82 -11.17 2.68
N GLY A 319 14.46 -10.45 1.75
CA GLY A 319 15.58 -10.94 0.96
C GLY A 319 15.17 -11.88 -0.16
N CYS A 320 13.96 -11.78 -0.66
CA CYS A 320 13.53 -12.49 -1.87
C CYS A 320 13.96 -11.69 -3.11
N PRO A 321 14.62 -12.29 -4.10
CA PRO A 321 14.84 -11.66 -5.41
C PRO A 321 13.53 -11.35 -6.10
N VAL A 322 13.42 -10.18 -6.73
CA VAL A 322 12.16 -9.69 -7.27
C VAL A 322 12.22 -9.49 -8.77
N ILE A 323 11.23 -10.02 -9.48
CA ILE A 323 10.99 -9.79 -10.91
C ILE A 323 9.71 -8.97 -11.05
N VAL A 324 9.79 -7.76 -11.61
CA VAL A 324 8.65 -6.84 -11.77
C VAL A 324 8.52 -6.33 -13.20
N SER A 325 7.36 -5.80 -13.54
CA SER A 325 7.17 -5.07 -14.80
C SER A 325 7.77 -3.66 -14.74
N ARG A 326 7.85 -3.00 -15.91
CA ARG A 326 8.18 -1.57 -16.01
C ARG A 326 6.95 -0.67 -15.99
N GLU A 327 5.81 -1.16 -15.49
CA GLU A 327 4.53 -0.48 -15.54
C GLU A 327 4.26 0.32 -14.24
N ALA A 328 3.51 1.40 -14.41
CA ALA A 328 2.97 2.20 -13.32
C ALA A 328 4.05 2.72 -12.33
N SER A 329 3.86 2.49 -11.02
CA SER A 329 4.79 2.92 -9.98
C SER A 329 5.97 1.97 -9.75
N LEU A 330 6.00 0.79 -10.37
CA LEU A 330 7.02 -0.22 -10.07
C LEU A 330 8.46 0.23 -10.37
N PRO A 331 8.75 0.96 -11.47
CA PRO A 331 10.09 1.51 -11.70
C PRO A 331 10.51 2.56 -10.65
N GLU A 332 9.57 3.41 -10.20
CA GLU A 332 9.80 4.39 -9.15
C GLU A 332 10.12 3.74 -7.81
N VAL A 333 9.37 2.67 -7.48
CA VAL A 333 9.42 2.04 -6.16
C VAL A 333 10.53 1.01 -6.05
N CYS A 334 10.78 0.21 -7.09
CA CYS A 334 11.78 -0.87 -7.07
C CYS A 334 13.17 -0.43 -7.52
N GLY A 335 13.30 0.67 -8.29
CA GLY A 335 14.59 1.20 -8.78
C GLY A 335 15.46 0.10 -9.39
N ASP A 336 16.74 0.12 -9.04
CA ASP A 336 17.73 -0.87 -9.51
C ASP A 336 17.78 -2.16 -8.67
N ALA A 337 16.83 -2.34 -7.76
CA ALA A 337 16.80 -3.47 -6.84
C ALA A 337 15.92 -4.64 -7.34
N ALA A 338 15.31 -4.53 -8.52
CA ALA A 338 14.51 -5.57 -9.14
C ALA A 338 14.98 -5.91 -10.55
N MET A 339 14.78 -7.17 -10.94
CA MET A 339 14.91 -7.57 -12.34
C MET A 339 13.60 -7.21 -13.06
N TYR A 340 13.71 -6.54 -14.21
CA TYR A 340 12.54 -6.09 -14.97
C TYR A 340 12.18 -7.04 -16.10
N CYS A 341 10.87 -7.25 -16.28
CA CYS A 341 10.31 -8.00 -17.41
C CYS A 341 9.27 -7.18 -18.18
N ASP A 342 9.00 -7.58 -19.42
CA ASP A 342 7.85 -7.12 -20.18
C ASP A 342 6.59 -7.84 -19.68
N ALA A 343 5.68 -7.07 -19.06
CA ALA A 343 4.41 -7.59 -18.52
C ALA A 343 3.50 -8.20 -19.60
N HIS A 344 3.71 -7.87 -20.88
CA HIS A 344 2.90 -8.36 -21.99
C HIS A 344 3.48 -9.60 -22.67
N SER A 345 4.73 -9.98 -22.36
CA SER A 345 5.43 -11.11 -22.93
C SER A 345 5.53 -12.28 -21.95
N VAL A 346 4.80 -13.36 -22.24
CA VAL A 346 4.91 -14.63 -21.50
C VAL A 346 6.34 -15.19 -21.59
N ASP A 347 6.99 -15.05 -22.74
CA ASP A 347 8.35 -15.54 -22.97
C ASP A 347 9.37 -14.79 -22.11
N ASP A 348 9.27 -13.45 -22.04
CA ASP A 348 10.21 -12.67 -21.24
C ASP A 348 10.02 -12.94 -19.74
N ILE A 349 8.77 -13.06 -19.26
CA ILE A 349 8.49 -13.46 -17.88
C ILE A 349 9.13 -14.82 -17.58
N ALA A 350 8.93 -15.82 -18.45
CA ALA A 350 9.50 -17.15 -18.29
C ALA A 350 11.04 -17.13 -18.29
N ASP A 351 11.66 -16.37 -19.21
CA ASP A 351 13.11 -16.24 -19.28
C ASP A 351 13.72 -15.59 -18.04
N LYS A 352 13.08 -14.54 -17.47
CA LYS A 352 13.54 -13.92 -16.22
C LYS A 352 13.41 -14.86 -15.04
N VAL A 353 12.31 -15.61 -14.95
CA VAL A 353 12.14 -16.63 -13.91
C VAL A 353 13.18 -17.72 -14.07
N ARG A 354 13.42 -18.23 -15.27
CA ARG A 354 14.43 -19.26 -15.52
C ARG A 354 15.82 -18.79 -15.08
N GLN A 355 16.24 -17.57 -15.44
CA GLN A 355 17.52 -17.00 -14.99
C GLN A 355 17.65 -16.99 -13.47
N MET A 356 16.59 -16.58 -12.75
CA MET A 356 16.58 -16.56 -11.28
C MET A 356 16.63 -17.98 -10.67
N MET A 357 15.97 -18.94 -11.30
CA MET A 357 15.93 -20.32 -10.78
C MET A 357 17.24 -21.05 -11.00
N GLU A 358 17.92 -20.84 -12.14
CA GLU A 358 19.14 -21.56 -12.52
C GLU A 358 20.42 -20.96 -11.93
N ASP A 359 20.47 -19.64 -11.64
CA ASP A 359 21.69 -18.94 -11.21
C ASP A 359 21.63 -18.49 -9.75
N ALA A 360 22.25 -19.26 -8.85
CA ALA A 360 22.32 -18.95 -7.42
C ALA A 360 23.12 -17.66 -7.13
N THR A 361 24.16 -17.36 -7.93
CA THR A 361 24.97 -16.15 -7.75
C THR A 361 24.15 -14.90 -8.12
N LEU A 362 23.39 -15.00 -9.20
CA LEU A 362 22.47 -13.95 -9.61
C LEU A 362 21.41 -13.71 -8.52
N ARG A 363 20.81 -14.79 -7.96
CA ARG A 363 19.86 -14.67 -6.85
C ARG A 363 20.44 -13.93 -5.66
N GLU A 364 21.65 -14.29 -5.22
CA GLU A 364 22.29 -13.63 -4.08
C GLU A 364 22.54 -12.14 -4.34
N THR A 365 22.97 -11.80 -5.55
CA THR A 365 23.14 -10.40 -5.95
C THR A 365 21.84 -9.60 -5.80
N TRP A 366 20.71 -10.17 -6.26
CA TRP A 366 19.42 -9.51 -6.15
C TRP A 366 18.86 -9.49 -4.71
N ARG A 367 19.17 -10.51 -3.89
CA ARG A 367 18.85 -10.51 -2.46
C ARG A 367 19.48 -9.34 -1.72
N GLU A 368 20.79 -9.15 -1.93
CA GLU A 368 21.53 -8.06 -1.29
C GLU A 368 21.03 -6.68 -1.73
N ARG A 369 20.85 -6.49 -3.04
CA ARG A 369 20.30 -5.25 -3.59
C ARG A 369 18.91 -4.96 -3.04
N GLY A 370 18.03 -5.95 -3.03
CA GLY A 370 16.67 -5.83 -2.52
C GLY A 370 16.63 -5.44 -1.05
N ARG A 371 17.39 -6.15 -0.19
CA ARG A 371 17.48 -5.82 1.25
C ARG A 371 18.01 -4.41 1.49
N LYS A 372 19.06 -4.00 0.77
CA LYS A 372 19.63 -2.66 0.89
C LYS A 372 18.59 -1.60 0.51
N HIS A 373 17.88 -1.80 -0.59
CA HIS A 373 16.86 -0.88 -1.09
C HIS A 373 15.66 -0.76 -0.15
N ALA A 374 15.11 -1.88 0.33
CA ALA A 374 13.95 -1.91 1.22
C ALA A 374 14.18 -1.18 2.56
N ARG A 375 15.43 -1.11 3.05
CA ARG A 375 15.77 -0.35 4.27
C ARG A 375 15.44 1.14 4.19
N GLY A 376 15.35 1.71 2.98
CA GLY A 376 14.94 3.10 2.76
C GLY A 376 13.45 3.36 2.99
N PHE A 377 12.62 2.32 3.06
CA PHE A 377 11.16 2.43 3.16
C PHE A 377 10.69 2.13 4.58
N ARG A 378 10.59 3.19 5.39
CA ARG A 378 10.24 3.12 6.82
C ARG A 378 8.93 3.82 7.10
N TRP A 379 8.03 3.18 7.84
CA TRP A 379 6.76 3.79 8.25
C TRP A 379 6.93 5.05 9.08
N GLU A 380 7.97 5.12 9.88
CA GLU A 380 8.28 6.33 10.65
C GLU A 380 8.60 7.51 9.73
N ARG A 381 9.37 7.28 8.67
CA ARG A 381 9.66 8.31 7.66
C ARG A 381 8.38 8.75 6.95
N SER A 382 7.53 7.80 6.55
CA SER A 382 6.24 8.10 5.93
C SER A 382 5.35 8.93 6.87
N ALA A 383 5.34 8.59 8.16
CA ALA A 383 4.58 9.33 9.18
C ALA A 383 5.11 10.75 9.38
N ARG A 384 6.43 10.96 9.36
CA ARG A 384 7.06 12.30 9.44
C ARG A 384 6.70 13.15 8.23
N GLN A 385 6.83 12.61 7.00
CA GLN A 385 6.43 13.32 5.78
C GLN A 385 4.94 13.70 5.81
N LEU A 386 4.09 12.80 6.32
CA LEU A 386 2.68 13.08 6.48
C LEU A 386 2.44 14.19 7.51
N LEU A 387 3.20 14.22 8.60
CA LEU A 387 3.14 15.28 9.60
C LEU A 387 3.53 16.63 9.00
N ASP A 388 4.61 16.70 8.22
CA ASP A 388 5.03 17.93 7.54
C ASP A 388 3.94 18.49 6.59
N VAL A 389 3.20 17.59 5.92
CA VAL A 389 2.04 17.99 5.10
C VAL A 389 0.94 18.58 5.98
N LEU A 390 0.62 17.93 7.09
CA LEU A 390 -0.43 18.38 8.01
C LEU A 390 -0.08 19.70 8.68
N GLU A 391 1.17 19.93 9.01
CA GLU A 391 1.65 21.19 9.60
C GLU A 391 1.47 22.36 8.64
N ARG A 392 1.91 22.20 7.39
CA ARG A 392 1.71 23.23 6.35
C ARG A 392 0.24 23.57 6.20
N GLU A 393 -0.62 22.56 6.16
CA GLU A 393 -2.07 22.73 6.03
C GLU A 393 -2.72 23.39 7.26
N LEU A 394 -2.10 23.31 8.43
CA LEU A 394 -2.56 24.00 9.64
C LEU A 394 -2.03 25.41 9.76
N ALA A 395 -0.77 25.66 9.31
CA ALA A 395 -0.14 26.98 9.38
C ALA A 395 -0.86 28.01 8.49
N ASP A 396 -1.44 27.57 7.36
CA ASP A 396 -2.24 28.40 6.46
C ASP A 396 -3.63 28.79 7.03
N ARG A 397 -3.83 28.73 8.35
CA ARG A 397 -5.04 29.29 8.98
C ARG A 397 -4.98 30.81 9.00
N PRO A 398 -5.92 31.53 8.43
CA PRO A 398 -6.24 32.86 8.95
C PRO A 398 -6.65 32.67 10.42
N ALA A 399 -6.07 33.47 11.30
CA ALA A 399 -6.36 33.50 12.73
C ALA A 399 -7.81 33.91 12.98
N PHE A 400 -8.77 33.02 12.68
CA PHE A 400 -10.18 33.25 12.94
C PHE A 400 -10.69 32.22 13.94
N MET A 401 -11.06 32.76 15.10
CA MET A 401 -11.63 32.13 16.29
C MET A 401 -10.65 31.42 17.24
N ALA A 402 -9.92 32.21 18.01
CA ALA A 402 -9.69 31.84 19.41
C ALA A 402 -11.06 31.64 20.08
N PRO A 403 -11.25 30.65 20.96
CA PRO A 403 -12.45 30.58 21.76
C PRO A 403 -12.53 31.85 22.61
N VAL A 404 -13.70 32.51 22.59
CA VAL A 404 -13.98 33.66 23.43
C VAL A 404 -13.72 33.26 24.88
N PRO A 405 -12.78 33.90 25.60
CA PRO A 405 -12.62 33.62 27.02
C PRO A 405 -13.78 34.29 27.75
N GLY A 406 -14.49 33.49 28.57
CA GLY A 406 -15.32 34.01 29.62
C GLY A 406 -16.77 34.28 29.28
N SER A 407 -17.64 33.27 29.49
CA SER A 407 -18.91 33.48 30.09
C SER A 407 -18.79 33.10 31.59
N GLU A 408 -18.51 34.08 32.41
CA GLU A 408 -18.67 33.98 33.86
C GLU A 408 -20.06 33.43 34.18
N GLN A 409 -20.08 32.32 34.88
CA GLN A 409 -21.26 31.87 35.62
C GLN A 409 -21.62 32.92 36.63
N LYS A 410 -22.63 33.74 36.36
CA LYS A 410 -23.33 34.48 37.43
C LYS A 410 -24.07 33.47 38.28
N SER A 411 -23.52 33.22 39.47
CA SER A 411 -24.25 32.64 40.57
C SER A 411 -25.46 33.54 40.92
N ILE A 412 -26.63 33.01 40.81
CA ILE A 412 -27.85 33.60 41.41
C ILE A 412 -28.00 32.92 42.76
N SER A 413 -27.83 33.75 43.78
CA SER A 413 -28.17 33.49 45.18
C SER A 413 -29.69 33.29 45.35
#